data_028e456973611404bdeb8acdcc2ba3bd
#
_entry.id   028e456973611404bdeb8acdcc2ba3bd
#
_cell.length_a   1.000
_cell.length_b   1.000
_cell.length_c   1.000
_cell.angle_alpha   90.00
_cell.angle_beta   90.00
_cell.angle_gamma   90.00
#
_symmetry.space_group_name_H-M   'P 1'
#
loop_
_entity.id
_entity.type
_entity.pdbx_description
1 polymer ?
#
loop_
_entity_poly.entity_id
_entity_poly.type
_entity_poly.pdbx_seq_one_letter_code
_entity_poly.pdbx_strand_id
1 'polypeptide(L)'
;MAAYVIANIRVTDPEKFERYKVLSTAAVKAHGGRFLVRGGRSETVEGVWRPNRLTVIEFPSWDAATNYVGSADYGQAREARSDAASVDMIVVEGFYERERTTLAISNTSIW
;
A
#
# COMPACT_ATOMS: atom_id res chain seq x y z
N MET A 1 -2.95 3.12 -15.95
CA MET A 1 -1.71 3.20 -15.19
C MET A 1 -2.00 2.84 -13.75
N ALA A 2 -1.25 1.89 -13.22
CA ALA A 2 -1.47 1.43 -11.86
C ALA A 2 -1.08 2.49 -10.83
N ALA A 3 -1.65 2.36 -9.64
CA ALA A 3 -1.24 3.16 -8.50
C ALA A 3 -1.13 2.24 -7.30
N TYR A 4 -0.37 2.66 -6.31
CA TYR A 4 -0.05 1.80 -5.17
C TYR A 4 -0.34 2.52 -3.87
N VAL A 5 -0.88 1.76 -2.93
CA VAL A 5 -1.00 2.20 -1.55
C VAL A 5 0.12 1.51 -0.80
N ILE A 6 0.97 2.29 -0.17
CA ILE A 6 2.11 1.77 0.59
C ILE A 6 1.93 2.21 2.03
N ALA A 7 2.00 1.25 2.94
CA ALA A 7 1.78 1.52 4.34
C ALA A 7 2.84 0.85 5.21
N ASN A 8 3.24 1.55 6.25
CA ASN A 8 4.04 0.96 7.32
C ASN A 8 3.14 0.89 8.54
N ILE A 9 2.98 -0.30 9.10
CA ILE A 9 2.03 -0.55 10.18
C ILE A 9 2.77 -1.00 11.42
N ARG A 10 2.50 -0.33 12.53
CA ARG A 10 3.04 -0.73 13.83
C ARG A 10 1.88 -1.27 14.66
N VAL A 11 1.86 -2.58 14.87
CA VAL A 11 0.78 -3.24 15.59
C VAL A 11 1.10 -3.25 17.08
N THR A 12 0.14 -2.78 17.90
CA THR A 12 0.29 -2.78 19.36
C THR A 12 -0.65 -3.80 20.01
N ASP A 13 -1.72 -4.18 19.33
CA ASP A 13 -2.64 -5.20 19.82
C ASP A 13 -2.96 -6.16 18.68
N PRO A 14 -2.21 -7.27 18.57
CA PRO A 14 -2.39 -8.20 17.45
C PRO A 14 -3.79 -8.80 17.36
N GLU A 15 -4.44 -9.03 18.49
CA GLU A 15 -5.76 -9.63 18.49
C GLU A 15 -6.79 -8.71 17.85
N LYS A 16 -6.79 -7.45 18.25
CA LYS A 16 -7.70 -6.48 17.67
C LYS A 16 -7.36 -6.21 16.20
N PHE A 17 -6.08 -6.30 15.86
CA PHE A 17 -5.63 -6.06 14.51
C PHE A 17 -6.19 -7.08 13.52
N GLU A 18 -6.54 -8.27 13.99
CA GLU A 18 -7.11 -9.30 13.11
C GLU A 18 -8.39 -8.83 12.44
N ARG A 19 -9.23 -8.09 13.17
CA ARG A 19 -10.46 -7.55 12.58
C ARG A 19 -10.15 -6.57 11.47
N TYR A 20 -9.14 -5.73 11.67
CA TYR A 20 -8.71 -4.81 10.64
C TYR A 20 -8.30 -5.57 9.38
N LYS A 21 -7.56 -6.66 9.53
CA LYS A 21 -7.09 -7.43 8.37
C LYS A 21 -8.26 -7.97 7.55
N VAL A 22 -9.29 -8.44 8.20
CA VAL A 22 -10.46 -8.95 7.51
C VAL A 22 -11.18 -7.83 6.74
N LEU A 23 -11.41 -6.72 7.43
CA LEU A 23 -12.13 -5.59 6.82
C LEU A 23 -11.35 -4.96 5.69
N SER A 24 -10.04 -4.78 5.87
CA SER A 24 -9.22 -4.16 4.83
C SER A 24 -9.10 -5.05 3.61
N THR A 25 -9.03 -6.37 3.80
CA THR A 25 -8.97 -7.29 2.67
C THR A 25 -10.22 -7.18 1.81
N ALA A 26 -11.39 -7.13 2.44
CA ALA A 26 -12.65 -6.99 1.71
C ALA A 26 -12.71 -5.65 0.99
N ALA A 27 -12.28 -4.58 1.65
CA ALA A 27 -12.30 -3.24 1.04
C ALA A 27 -11.35 -3.15 -0.15
N VAL A 28 -10.17 -3.74 -0.05
CA VAL A 28 -9.21 -3.76 -1.16
C VAL A 28 -9.82 -4.46 -2.36
N LYS A 29 -10.42 -5.62 -2.15
CA LYS A 29 -11.05 -6.36 -3.26
C LYS A 29 -12.20 -5.58 -3.87
N ALA A 30 -13.00 -4.93 -3.05
CA ALA A 30 -14.15 -4.18 -3.53
C ALA A 30 -13.74 -3.02 -4.46
N HIS A 31 -12.50 -2.54 -4.33
CA HIS A 31 -11.99 -1.43 -5.14
C HIS A 31 -11.01 -1.89 -6.22
N GLY A 32 -10.96 -3.18 -6.49
CA GLY A 32 -10.14 -3.72 -7.56
C GLY A 32 -8.66 -3.83 -7.24
N GLY A 33 -8.31 -3.76 -5.97
CA GLY A 33 -6.92 -3.85 -5.55
C GLY A 33 -6.47 -5.26 -5.27
N ARG A 34 -5.16 -5.42 -5.17
CA ARG A 34 -4.57 -6.68 -4.75
C ARG A 34 -3.30 -6.42 -3.95
N PHE A 35 -3.07 -7.26 -2.97
CA PHE A 35 -1.87 -7.13 -2.15
C PHE A 35 -0.67 -7.68 -2.90
N LEU A 36 0.40 -6.89 -2.95
CA LEU A 36 1.68 -7.32 -3.51
C LEU A 36 2.67 -7.66 -2.40
N VAL A 37 2.62 -6.91 -1.30
CA VAL A 37 3.43 -7.15 -0.11
C VAL A 37 2.50 -7.01 1.08
N ARG A 38 2.57 -7.95 1.99
CA ARG A 38 1.68 -7.90 3.15
C ARG A 38 2.41 -8.42 4.38
N GLY A 39 3.27 -7.57 4.91
CA GLY A 39 4.01 -7.88 6.12
C GLY A 39 5.10 -8.92 5.95
N GLY A 40 5.65 -9.03 4.74
CA GLY A 40 6.74 -9.95 4.48
C GLY A 40 8.04 -9.48 5.11
N ARG A 41 9.01 -10.37 5.11
CA ARG A 41 10.33 -10.07 5.65
C ARG A 41 10.96 -8.90 4.88
N SER A 42 11.59 -8.00 5.60
CA SER A 42 12.29 -6.88 5.00
C SER A 42 13.62 -6.66 5.70
N GLU A 43 14.53 -6.01 4.99
CA GLU A 43 15.85 -5.71 5.53
C GLU A 43 16.28 -4.34 5.04
N THR A 44 16.72 -3.49 5.96
CA THR A 44 17.23 -2.17 5.57
C THR A 44 18.62 -2.33 5.01
N VAL A 45 18.80 -1.99 3.75
CA VAL A 45 20.10 -2.11 3.09
C VAL A 45 20.86 -0.80 3.05
N GLU A 46 20.16 0.32 3.26
CA GLU A 46 20.79 1.63 3.25
C GLU A 46 19.92 2.60 4.02
N GLY A 47 20.54 3.49 4.77
CA GLY A 47 19.82 4.50 5.54
C GLY A 47 19.35 4.01 6.90
N VAL A 48 18.49 4.82 7.51
CA VAL A 48 18.07 4.59 8.90
C VAL A 48 16.65 4.07 9.06
N TRP A 49 15.91 3.98 7.96
CA TRP A 49 14.52 3.55 8.04
C TRP A 49 14.43 2.08 8.43
N ARG A 50 13.69 1.83 9.48
CA ARG A 50 13.44 0.47 9.98
C ARG A 50 11.94 0.24 9.99
N PRO A 51 11.35 -0.12 8.84
CA PRO A 51 9.91 -0.33 8.79
C PRO A 51 9.48 -1.49 9.70
N ASN A 52 8.26 -1.39 10.19
CA ASN A 52 7.71 -2.42 11.07
C ASN A 52 7.02 -3.51 10.24
N ARG A 53 5.90 -3.17 9.63
CA ARG A 53 5.16 -4.10 8.79
C ARG A 53 4.77 -3.36 7.53
N LEU A 54 5.42 -3.72 6.43
CA LEU A 54 5.14 -3.06 5.16
C LEU A 54 4.03 -3.76 4.42
N THR A 55 3.15 -2.96 3.83
CA THR A 55 2.07 -3.45 2.98
C THR A 55 2.09 -2.64 1.69
N VAL A 56 1.99 -3.31 0.56
CA VAL A 56 1.88 -2.66 -0.74
C VAL A 56 0.67 -3.25 -1.44
N ILE A 57 -0.23 -2.38 -1.86
CA ILE A 57 -1.45 -2.77 -2.55
C ILE A 57 -1.46 -2.10 -3.90
N GLU A 58 -1.71 -2.88 -4.94
CA GLU A 58 -1.81 -2.34 -6.29
C GLU A 58 -3.28 -2.12 -6.65
N PHE A 59 -3.56 -0.97 -7.24
CA PHE A 59 -4.88 -0.66 -7.80
C PHE A 59 -4.73 -0.36 -9.28
N PRO A 60 -5.80 -0.57 -10.07
CA PRO A 60 -5.70 -0.37 -11.51
C PRO A 60 -5.49 1.08 -11.93
N SER A 61 -5.74 2.03 -11.05
CA SER A 61 -5.59 3.44 -11.37
C SER A 61 -5.41 4.28 -10.12
N TRP A 62 -4.97 5.51 -10.32
CA TRP A 62 -4.90 6.50 -9.25
C TRP A 62 -6.27 6.69 -8.61
N ASP A 63 -7.30 6.81 -9.45
CA ASP A 63 -8.67 7.02 -8.94
C ASP A 63 -9.14 5.85 -8.09
N ALA A 64 -8.85 4.64 -8.52
CA ALA A 64 -9.25 3.46 -7.75
C ALA A 64 -8.56 3.46 -6.39
N ALA A 65 -7.27 3.79 -6.35
CA ALA A 65 -6.50 3.82 -5.11
C ALA A 65 -7.02 4.90 -4.16
N THR A 66 -7.24 6.11 -4.68
CA THR A 66 -7.71 7.21 -3.84
C THR A 66 -9.16 7.00 -3.40
N ASN A 67 -9.97 6.39 -4.25
CA ASN A 67 -11.35 6.05 -3.86
C ASN A 67 -11.35 5.02 -2.73
N TYR A 68 -10.45 4.04 -2.79
CA TYR A 68 -10.32 3.07 -1.71
C TYR A 68 -10.00 3.76 -0.38
N VAL A 69 -8.98 4.62 -0.39
CA VAL A 69 -8.53 5.28 0.85
C VAL A 69 -9.63 6.16 1.44
N GLY A 70 -10.41 6.80 0.59
CA GLY A 70 -11.51 7.66 1.04
C GLY A 70 -12.85 6.97 1.22
N SER A 71 -12.91 5.65 1.05
CA SER A 71 -14.18 4.93 1.08
C SER A 71 -14.68 4.68 2.50
N ALA A 72 -15.99 4.45 2.61
CA ALA A 72 -16.60 4.06 3.87
C ALA A 72 -16.05 2.71 4.32
N ASP A 73 -15.79 1.81 3.37
CA ASP A 73 -15.26 0.49 3.65
C ASP A 73 -13.91 0.59 4.37
N TYR A 74 -13.01 1.40 3.82
CA TYR A 74 -11.71 1.57 4.46
C TYR A 74 -11.85 2.30 5.78
N GLY A 75 -12.78 3.25 5.87
CA GLY A 75 -13.05 3.97 7.10
C GLY A 75 -13.43 3.04 8.24
N GLN A 76 -14.24 2.02 7.95
CA GLN A 76 -14.61 1.01 8.94
C GLN A 76 -13.42 0.18 9.36
N ALA A 77 -12.56 -0.18 8.41
CA ALA A 77 -11.35 -0.93 8.72
C ALA A 77 -10.43 -0.08 9.61
N ARG A 78 -10.25 1.18 9.26
CA ARG A 78 -9.41 2.08 10.05
C ARG A 78 -9.91 2.21 11.48
N GLU A 79 -11.20 2.30 11.64
CA GLU A 79 -11.79 2.41 12.97
C GLU A 79 -11.54 1.16 13.80
N ALA A 80 -11.60 0.00 13.16
CA ALA A 80 -11.38 -1.26 13.85
C ALA A 80 -9.97 -1.38 14.42
N ARG A 81 -9.00 -0.64 13.88
CA ARG A 81 -7.62 -0.67 14.38
C ARG A 81 -7.20 0.54 15.20
N SER A 82 -8.13 1.41 15.53
CA SER A 82 -7.79 2.73 16.08
C SER A 82 -6.93 2.67 17.34
N ASP A 83 -7.12 1.65 18.16
CA ASP A 83 -6.30 1.47 19.38
C ASP A 83 -5.46 0.20 19.31
N ALA A 84 -5.25 -0.34 18.12
CA ALA A 84 -4.51 -1.58 17.92
C ALA A 84 -3.26 -1.39 17.05
N ALA A 85 -3.16 -0.29 16.33
CA ALA A 85 -2.04 -0.06 15.44
C ALA A 85 -1.94 1.40 15.05
N SER A 86 -0.73 1.82 14.66
CA SER A 86 -0.52 3.11 14.02
C SER A 86 -0.04 2.85 12.60
N VAL A 87 -0.42 3.71 11.68
CA VAL A 87 -0.16 3.50 10.25
C VAL A 87 0.30 4.79 9.59
N ASP A 88 1.37 4.68 8.84
CA ASP A 88 1.78 5.72 7.91
C ASP A 88 1.49 5.19 6.52
N MET A 89 0.77 5.94 5.72
CA MET A 89 0.28 5.46 4.43
C MET A 89 0.39 6.53 3.36
N ILE A 90 0.83 6.11 2.18
CA ILE A 90 0.86 7.00 1.02
C ILE A 90 0.21 6.31 -0.16
N VAL A 91 -0.21 7.12 -1.12
CA VAL A 91 -0.63 6.64 -2.44
C VAL A 91 0.41 7.17 -3.41
N VAL A 92 0.89 6.31 -4.28
CA VAL A 92 1.89 6.70 -5.27
C VAL A 92 1.50 6.15 -6.63
N GLU A 93 1.65 7.00 -7.64
CA GLU A 93 1.31 6.60 -9.00
C GLU A 93 2.41 5.74 -9.59
N GLY A 94 2.02 4.73 -10.34
CA GLY A 94 2.97 3.86 -10.97
C GLY A 94 3.72 4.54 -12.11
N PHE A 95 4.85 3.99 -12.43
CA PHE A 95 5.67 4.47 -13.53
C PHE A 95 5.15 3.86 -14.82
N TYR A 96 4.83 4.71 -15.80
CA TYR A 96 4.35 4.25 -17.08
C TYR A 96 5.46 4.27 -18.11
N GLU A 97 5.79 3.10 -18.62
CA GLU A 97 6.81 2.94 -19.64
C GLU A 97 6.12 2.72 -20.96
N ARG A 98 6.14 3.73 -21.80
CA ARG A 98 5.38 3.67 -23.03
C ARG A 98 6.00 2.80 -24.10
N GLU A 99 7.27 3.03 -24.38
CA GLU A 99 7.94 2.46 -25.53
C GLU A 99 9.27 1.91 -25.15
N ARG A 100 9.55 0.71 -25.53
CA ARG A 100 10.83 0.12 -25.21
C ARG A 100 11.96 0.78 -25.98
N THR A 101 11.72 1.15 -27.20
CA THR A 101 12.73 1.82 -27.99
C THR A 101 13.09 3.16 -27.39
N THR A 102 12.12 3.83 -26.83
CA THR A 102 12.35 5.09 -26.18
C THR A 102 13.20 4.91 -24.94
N LEU A 103 13.03 3.83 -24.25
CA LEU A 103 13.77 3.52 -23.06
C LEU A 103 15.26 3.42 -23.30
N ALA A 104 15.64 2.81 -24.42
CA ALA A 104 17.05 2.64 -24.73
C ALA A 104 17.75 3.97 -24.75
N ILE A 105 17.04 5.03 -25.04
CA ILE A 105 17.61 6.36 -25.16
C ILE A 105 17.64 7.08 -23.84
N SER A 106 16.61 6.89 -23.05
CA SER A 106 16.41 7.69 -21.83
C SER A 106 16.86 7.00 -20.56
N ASN A 107 17.49 5.89 -20.65
CA ASN A 107 17.83 5.12 -19.47
C ASN A 107 18.91 5.71 -18.61
N THR A 108 19.45 6.85 -19.00
CA THR A 108 20.44 7.54 -18.17
C THR A 108 19.82 8.12 -16.93
N SER A 109 18.53 8.36 -16.96
CA SER A 109 17.83 8.90 -15.80
C SER A 109 17.33 7.75 -14.96
N ILE A 110 17.89 7.58 -13.81
CA ILE A 110 17.57 6.45 -12.97
C ILE A 110 16.76 6.79 -11.75
N TRP A 111 16.82 8.02 -11.36
CA TRP A 111 16.07 8.46 -10.20
C TRP A 111 15.17 9.63 -10.53
#